data_f60f642e1b89905b79a2d5f067d5f5e3
#
_entry.id   f60f642e1b89905b79a2d5f067d5f5e3
#
_cell.length_a   1.000
_cell.length_b   1.000
_cell.length_c   1.000
_cell.angle_alpha   90.00
_cell.angle_beta   90.00
_cell.angle_gamma   90.00
#
_symmetry.space_group_name_H-M   'P 1'
#
loop_
_entity.id
_entity.type
_entity.pdbx_description
1 polymer ?
#
loop_
_entity_poly.entity_id
_entity_poly.type
_entity_poly.pdbx_seq_one_letter_code
_entity_poly.pdbx_strand_id
1 'polypeptide(L)'
;MTPVDMKRRKFLAAAAVAPLILPRSVFGANKKLNVGLIGMGGVMQGHVKEVLYHKHNLVAFCDVDPNQISRTKKKHGEAVANVKEYGDYRKMLDKEKSLDAVVIATTDHWHAPISTAAIHAGLHVYCQKPLTHTVVEARELRELS
;
A
#
# COMPACT_ATOMS: atom_id res chain seq x y z
N MET A 1 39.30 -41.82 -11.42
CA MET A 1 38.42 -40.64 -11.32
C MET A 1 37.16 -40.91 -12.07
N THR A 2 36.05 -41.10 -11.38
CA THR A 2 34.75 -41.47 -11.97
C THR A 2 34.07 -40.25 -12.61
N PRO A 3 33.30 -40.41 -13.69
CA PRO A 3 32.64 -39.27 -14.40
C PRO A 3 31.72 -38.41 -13.55
N VAL A 4 31.35 -38.89 -12.37
CA VAL A 4 30.42 -38.19 -11.44
C VAL A 4 31.07 -37.01 -10.76
N ASP A 5 32.38 -37.04 -10.54
CA ASP A 5 33.10 -35.98 -9.79
C ASP A 5 33.29 -34.67 -10.61
N MET A 6 33.39 -34.81 -11.93
CA MET A 6 33.50 -33.66 -12.83
C MET A 6 32.20 -32.86 -12.97
N LYS A 7 31.04 -33.54 -12.86
CA LYS A 7 29.72 -32.89 -12.93
C LYS A 7 29.41 -32.07 -11.65
N ARG A 8 29.80 -32.57 -10.46
CA ARG A 8 29.61 -31.87 -9.19
C ARG A 8 30.45 -30.59 -9.12
N ARG A 9 31.74 -30.66 -9.56
CA ARG A 9 32.62 -29.47 -9.56
C ARG A 9 32.13 -28.39 -10.52
N LYS A 10 31.61 -28.74 -11.70
CA LYS A 10 31.00 -27.79 -12.65
C LYS A 10 29.71 -27.18 -12.12
N PHE A 11 28.90 -27.94 -11.39
CA PHE A 11 27.66 -27.45 -10.78
C PHE A 11 27.95 -26.45 -9.64
N LEU A 12 28.91 -26.74 -8.79
CA LEU A 12 29.31 -25.85 -7.68
C LEU A 12 29.97 -24.57 -8.21
N ALA A 13 30.74 -24.62 -9.28
CA ALA A 13 31.32 -23.44 -9.91
C ALA A 13 30.26 -22.54 -10.59
N ALA A 14 29.21 -23.13 -11.16
CA ALA A 14 28.09 -22.38 -11.73
C ALA A 14 27.20 -21.74 -10.66
N ALA A 15 27.03 -22.39 -9.50
CA ALA A 15 26.27 -21.85 -8.37
C ALA A 15 26.98 -20.65 -7.69
N ALA A 16 28.30 -20.59 -7.77
CA ALA A 16 29.09 -19.49 -7.17
C ALA A 16 29.03 -18.18 -7.99
N VAL A 17 28.53 -18.21 -9.22
CA VAL A 17 28.46 -17.05 -10.13
C VAL A 17 27.00 -16.59 -10.35
N ALA A 18 26.01 -17.30 -9.78
CA ALA A 18 24.64 -16.81 -9.84
C ALA A 18 24.54 -15.48 -9.11
N PRO A 19 24.16 -14.36 -9.77
CA PRO A 19 23.95 -13.11 -9.05
C PRO A 19 22.89 -13.34 -7.98
N LEU A 20 23.19 -12.97 -6.75
CA LEU A 20 22.24 -13.00 -5.65
C LEU A 20 21.17 -11.96 -5.96
N ILE A 21 20.14 -12.33 -6.70
CA ILE A 21 18.99 -11.46 -6.97
C ILE A 21 18.19 -11.42 -5.66
N LEU A 22 18.57 -10.47 -4.81
CA LEU A 22 17.77 -10.17 -3.61
C LEU A 22 16.42 -9.62 -4.08
N PRO A 23 15.32 -10.20 -3.62
CA PRO A 23 14.01 -9.64 -3.94
C PRO A 23 13.94 -8.18 -3.47
N ARG A 24 13.25 -7.34 -4.22
CA ARG A 24 13.14 -5.88 -3.96
C ARG A 24 12.71 -5.55 -2.53
N SER A 25 12.01 -6.45 -1.85
CA SER A 25 11.60 -6.35 -0.45
C SER A 25 12.76 -6.26 0.55
N VAL A 26 13.96 -6.76 0.22
CA VAL A 26 15.12 -6.72 1.11
C VAL A 26 15.79 -5.33 1.15
N PHE A 27 15.54 -4.48 0.17
CA PHE A 27 16.06 -3.11 0.11
C PHE A 27 15.17 -2.07 0.80
N GLY A 28 14.15 -2.48 1.58
CA GLY A 28 13.00 -1.66 1.95
C GLY A 28 13.10 -0.81 3.22
N ALA A 29 14.09 -0.96 4.08
CA ALA A 29 14.08 -0.28 5.40
C ALA A 29 14.19 1.26 5.34
N ASN A 30 14.66 1.84 4.22
CA ASN A 30 14.79 3.29 4.02
C ASN A 30 14.06 3.81 2.77
N LYS A 31 13.21 2.99 2.13
CA LYS A 31 12.52 3.39 0.90
C LYS A 31 11.26 4.16 1.23
N LYS A 32 11.06 5.29 0.56
CA LYS A 32 9.80 6.01 0.61
C LYS A 32 8.67 5.13 0.10
N LEU A 33 7.61 5.01 0.89
CA LEU A 33 6.39 4.31 0.49
C LEU A 33 5.53 5.20 -0.40
N ASN A 34 4.88 4.61 -1.38
CA ASN A 34 3.84 5.21 -2.18
C ASN A 34 2.48 4.93 -1.52
N VAL A 35 1.84 5.95 -0.98
CA VAL A 35 0.65 5.80 -0.13
C VAL A 35 -0.58 6.37 -0.82
N GLY A 36 -1.66 5.60 -0.82
CA GLY A 36 -3.00 6.05 -1.18
C GLY A 36 -3.85 6.31 0.06
N LEU A 37 -4.65 7.37 0.04
CA LEU A 37 -5.55 7.71 1.15
C LEU A 37 -7.01 7.60 0.71
N ILE A 38 -7.81 6.85 1.47
CA ILE A 38 -9.21 6.55 1.16
C ILE A 38 -10.11 7.05 2.30
N GLY A 39 -11.05 7.96 1.98
CA GLY A 39 -11.88 8.68 2.95
C GLY A 39 -11.15 9.94 3.45
N MET A 40 -11.39 11.08 2.79
CA MET A 40 -10.66 12.33 3.04
C MET A 40 -11.29 13.22 4.11
N GLY A 41 -12.10 12.64 5.00
CA GLY A 41 -12.74 13.33 6.11
C GLY A 41 -11.78 13.88 7.17
N GLY A 42 -12.35 14.37 8.29
CA GLY A 42 -11.58 15.08 9.33
C GLY A 42 -10.42 14.30 9.91
N VAL A 43 -10.60 13.02 10.19
CA VAL A 43 -9.56 12.13 10.76
C VAL A 43 -8.38 11.95 9.80
N MET A 44 -8.65 11.84 8.50
CA MET A 44 -7.61 11.69 7.48
C MET A 44 -6.61 12.84 7.46
N GLN A 45 -7.00 14.04 7.92
CA GLN A 45 -6.10 15.20 7.96
C GLN A 45 -4.86 14.99 8.84
N GLY A 46 -4.99 14.17 9.89
CA GLY A 46 -3.85 13.71 10.70
C GLY A 46 -2.92 12.82 9.90
N HIS A 47 -3.47 11.83 9.22
CA HIS A 47 -2.69 10.88 8.40
C HIS A 47 -1.96 11.55 7.23
N VAL A 48 -2.58 12.55 6.58
CA VAL A 48 -1.88 13.36 5.55
C VAL A 48 -0.60 13.98 6.14
N LYS A 49 -0.70 14.58 7.34
CA LYS A 49 0.46 15.19 8.01
C LYS A 49 1.54 14.15 8.33
N GLU A 50 1.16 12.98 8.85
CA GLU A 50 2.11 11.92 9.20
C GLU A 50 2.85 11.40 7.97
N VAL A 51 2.14 11.13 6.87
CA VAL A 51 2.75 10.67 5.63
C VAL A 51 3.75 11.69 5.08
N LEU A 52 3.40 12.98 5.13
CA LEU A 52 4.29 14.08 4.70
C LEU A 52 5.48 14.25 5.65
N TYR A 53 5.26 14.17 6.97
CA TYR A 53 6.31 14.28 8.00
C TYR A 53 7.38 13.20 7.84
N HIS A 54 6.96 11.96 7.59
CA HIS A 54 7.86 10.82 7.33
C HIS A 54 8.40 10.79 5.90
N LYS A 55 8.11 11.81 5.09
CA LYS A 55 8.60 11.98 3.70
C LYS A 55 8.22 10.83 2.76
N HIS A 56 7.10 10.15 3.02
CA HIS A 56 6.52 9.20 2.09
C HIS A 56 5.81 9.90 0.93
N ASN A 57 5.59 9.19 -0.17
CA ASN A 57 4.95 9.75 -1.35
C ASN A 57 3.42 9.60 -1.24
N LEU A 58 2.68 10.70 -1.30
CA LEU A 58 1.23 10.67 -1.49
C LEU A 58 0.94 10.55 -2.99
N VAL A 59 0.36 9.42 -3.40
CA VAL A 59 0.11 9.11 -4.82
C VAL A 59 -1.32 9.43 -5.20
N ALA A 60 -2.28 9.05 -4.36
CA ALA A 60 -3.70 9.19 -4.67
C ALA A 60 -4.56 9.49 -3.44
N PHE A 61 -5.57 10.31 -3.64
CA PHE A 61 -6.68 10.56 -2.72
C PHE A 61 -7.97 9.97 -3.31
N CYS A 62 -8.77 9.35 -2.46
CA CYS A 62 -10.06 8.80 -2.84
C CYS A 62 -11.14 9.21 -1.84
N ASP A 63 -12.18 9.85 -2.34
CA ASP A 63 -13.40 10.16 -1.56
C ASP A 63 -14.59 10.28 -2.52
N VAL A 64 -15.77 9.83 -2.09
CA VAL A 64 -17.02 9.96 -2.85
C VAL A 64 -17.48 11.43 -2.92
N ASP A 65 -17.10 12.26 -1.96
CA ASP A 65 -17.32 13.71 -1.97
C ASP A 65 -16.04 14.45 -2.43
N PRO A 66 -16.01 14.98 -3.66
CA PRO A 66 -14.85 15.71 -4.18
C PRO A 66 -14.48 16.95 -3.36
N ASN A 67 -15.44 17.50 -2.60
CA ASN A 67 -15.16 18.64 -1.73
C ASN A 67 -14.19 18.30 -0.60
N GLN A 68 -14.18 17.06 -0.10
CA GLN A 68 -13.23 16.63 0.92
C GLN A 68 -11.79 16.62 0.37
N ILE A 69 -11.61 16.16 -0.86
CA ILE A 69 -10.31 16.19 -1.55
C ILE A 69 -9.88 17.64 -1.77
N SER A 70 -10.77 18.48 -2.31
CA SER A 70 -10.49 19.91 -2.56
C SER A 70 -10.11 20.66 -1.28
N ARG A 71 -10.80 20.41 -0.16
CA ARG A 71 -10.44 20.97 1.16
C ARG A 71 -9.06 20.53 1.62
N THR A 72 -8.72 19.27 1.42
CA THR A 72 -7.39 18.74 1.77
C THR A 72 -6.31 19.38 0.93
N LYS A 73 -6.49 19.49 -0.38
CA LYS A 73 -5.54 20.17 -1.27
C LYS A 73 -5.35 21.65 -0.90
N LYS A 74 -6.44 22.36 -0.63
CA LYS A 74 -6.36 23.75 -0.17
C LYS A 74 -5.59 23.89 1.14
N LYS A 75 -5.75 22.95 2.07
CA LYS A 75 -5.10 22.98 3.39
C LYS A 75 -3.62 22.68 3.34
N HIS A 76 -3.19 21.74 2.49
CA HIS A 76 -1.80 21.28 2.42
C HIS A 76 -1.01 21.85 1.23
N GLY A 77 -1.67 22.60 0.33
CA GLY A 77 -1.06 23.34 -0.77
C GLY A 77 -0.23 22.49 -1.71
N GLU A 78 0.94 23.02 -2.06
CA GLU A 78 1.84 22.40 -3.05
C GLU A 78 2.30 20.99 -2.69
N ALA A 79 2.38 20.67 -1.40
CA ALA A 79 2.81 19.33 -0.95
C ALA A 79 1.91 18.18 -1.47
N VAL A 80 0.67 18.51 -1.86
CA VAL A 80 -0.32 17.55 -2.36
C VAL A 80 -0.92 17.95 -3.71
N ALA A 81 -0.39 18.95 -4.37
CA ALA A 81 -0.94 19.49 -5.62
C ALA A 81 -1.05 18.43 -6.72
N ASN A 82 -0.02 17.61 -6.86
CA ASN A 82 0.09 16.59 -7.90
C ASN A 82 -0.52 15.23 -7.52
N VAL A 83 -1.16 15.11 -6.34
CA VAL A 83 -1.81 13.87 -5.91
C VAL A 83 -3.05 13.63 -6.77
N LYS A 84 -3.16 12.42 -7.32
CA LYS A 84 -4.29 12.01 -8.17
C LYS A 84 -5.57 11.87 -7.36
N GLU A 85 -6.72 12.06 -8.00
CA GLU A 85 -8.02 12.09 -7.35
C GLU A 85 -8.95 11.02 -7.90
N TYR A 86 -9.64 10.32 -7.00
CA TYR A 86 -10.56 9.24 -7.33
C TYR A 86 -11.85 9.37 -6.51
N GLY A 87 -13.00 9.16 -7.16
CA GLY A 87 -14.30 9.05 -6.48
C GLY A 87 -14.65 7.60 -6.10
N ASP A 88 -13.88 6.61 -6.59
CA ASP A 88 -14.08 5.18 -6.32
C ASP A 88 -12.74 4.51 -6.06
N TYR A 89 -12.61 3.90 -4.88
CA TYR A 89 -11.39 3.21 -4.46
C TYR A 89 -10.99 2.04 -5.38
N ARG A 90 -11.96 1.36 -6.00
CA ARG A 90 -11.70 0.25 -6.93
C ARG A 90 -10.94 0.75 -8.15
N LYS A 91 -11.36 1.90 -8.69
CA LYS A 91 -10.67 2.56 -9.81
C LYS A 91 -9.28 3.04 -9.41
N MET A 92 -9.11 3.53 -8.17
CA MET A 92 -7.80 3.90 -7.64
C MET A 92 -6.88 2.69 -7.56
N LEU A 93 -7.32 1.59 -6.94
CA LEU A 93 -6.53 0.36 -6.80
C LEU A 93 -6.20 -0.28 -8.16
N ASP A 94 -7.09 -0.16 -9.13
CA ASP A 94 -6.85 -0.66 -10.48
C ASP A 94 -5.83 0.17 -11.26
N LYS A 95 -5.85 1.49 -11.13
CA LYS A 95 -4.99 2.39 -11.92
C LYS A 95 -3.63 2.64 -11.28
N GLU A 96 -3.54 2.70 -9.95
CA GLU A 96 -2.31 3.08 -9.24
C GLU A 96 -1.47 1.87 -8.84
N LYS A 97 -0.88 1.20 -9.82
CA LYS A 97 -0.05 -0.01 -9.61
C LYS A 97 1.28 0.26 -8.89
N SER A 98 1.61 1.51 -8.64
CA SER A 98 2.80 1.91 -7.88
C SER A 98 2.58 2.01 -6.38
N LEU A 99 1.34 1.84 -5.90
CA LEU A 99 1.04 1.89 -4.47
C LEU A 99 1.75 0.76 -3.71
N ASP A 100 2.28 1.10 -2.55
CA ASP A 100 2.82 0.16 -1.57
C ASP A 100 1.83 -0.04 -0.40
N ALA A 101 1.08 1.01 -0.04
CA ALA A 101 0.16 1.00 1.09
C ALA A 101 -1.05 1.90 0.87
N VAL A 102 -2.12 1.60 1.61
CA VAL A 102 -3.29 2.48 1.72
C VAL A 102 -3.63 2.77 3.19
N VAL A 103 -4.09 3.99 3.43
CA VAL A 103 -4.70 4.40 4.70
C VAL A 103 -6.20 4.58 4.47
N ILE A 104 -7.01 3.92 5.29
CA ILE A 104 -8.47 3.90 5.18
C ILE A 104 -9.06 4.62 6.38
N ALA A 105 -9.84 5.68 6.16
CA ALA A 105 -10.55 6.43 7.19
C ALA A 105 -11.92 6.89 6.67
N THR A 106 -12.66 5.94 6.14
CA THR A 106 -14.06 6.07 5.70
C THR A 106 -15.02 5.89 6.88
N THR A 107 -16.30 5.72 6.60
CA THR A 107 -17.26 5.20 7.59
C THR A 107 -17.00 3.72 7.87
N ASP A 108 -17.28 3.26 9.09
CA ASP A 108 -16.92 1.96 9.63
C ASP A 108 -17.36 0.76 8.77
N HIS A 109 -18.57 0.81 8.20
CA HIS A 109 -19.12 -0.25 7.33
C HIS A 109 -18.37 -0.41 5.98
N TRP A 110 -17.51 0.54 5.62
CA TRP A 110 -16.64 0.43 4.43
C TRP A 110 -15.22 -0.03 4.76
N HIS A 111 -14.83 -0.10 6.02
CA HIS A 111 -13.47 -0.47 6.44
C HIS A 111 -13.10 -1.86 5.94
N ALA A 112 -13.92 -2.88 6.24
CA ALA A 112 -13.63 -4.26 5.82
C ALA A 112 -13.64 -4.44 4.30
N PRO A 113 -14.67 -3.99 3.53
CA PRO A 113 -14.68 -4.14 2.07
C PRO A 113 -13.48 -3.50 1.39
N ILE A 114 -13.06 -2.29 1.84
CA ILE A 114 -11.92 -1.59 1.25
C ILE A 114 -10.60 -2.28 1.64
N SER A 115 -10.46 -2.70 2.91
CA SER A 115 -9.27 -3.43 3.39
C SER A 115 -9.08 -4.73 2.63
N THR A 116 -10.14 -5.53 2.46
CA THR A 116 -10.14 -6.77 1.68
C THR A 116 -9.67 -6.52 0.24
N ALA A 117 -10.22 -5.51 -0.42
CA ALA A 117 -9.82 -5.18 -1.79
C ALA A 117 -8.36 -4.74 -1.88
N ALA A 118 -7.86 -3.98 -0.91
CA ALA A 118 -6.47 -3.54 -0.87
C ALA A 118 -5.49 -4.71 -0.61
N ILE A 119 -5.83 -5.62 0.31
CA ILE A 119 -5.03 -6.82 0.59
C ILE A 119 -4.95 -7.72 -0.65
N HIS A 120 -6.07 -7.94 -1.34
CA HIS A 120 -6.08 -8.69 -2.61
C HIS A 120 -5.27 -8.01 -3.71
N ALA A 121 -5.13 -6.69 -3.68
CA ALA A 121 -4.23 -5.96 -4.57
C ALA A 121 -2.75 -6.03 -4.15
N GLY A 122 -2.42 -6.72 -3.06
CA GLY A 122 -1.06 -6.89 -2.55
C GLY A 122 -0.51 -5.67 -1.80
N LEU A 123 -1.39 -4.81 -1.29
CA LEU A 123 -1.02 -3.59 -0.59
C LEU A 123 -1.01 -3.77 0.93
N HIS A 124 -0.12 -3.05 1.62
CA HIS A 124 -0.21 -2.87 3.05
C HIS A 124 -1.40 -1.97 3.41
N VAL A 125 -2.10 -2.30 4.48
CA VAL A 125 -3.32 -1.59 4.90
C VAL A 125 -3.15 -1.04 6.31
N TYR A 126 -3.41 0.26 6.45
CA TYR A 126 -3.69 0.88 7.74
C TYR A 126 -5.16 1.31 7.75
N CYS A 127 -5.98 0.68 8.57
CA CYS A 127 -7.39 1.00 8.69
C CYS A 127 -7.69 1.67 10.03
N GLN A 128 -8.52 2.73 9.99
CA GLN A 128 -9.01 3.38 11.20
C GLN A 128 -9.93 2.45 12.02
N LYS A 129 -10.02 2.78 13.29
CA LYS A 129 -10.92 2.07 14.22
C LYS A 129 -12.39 2.47 13.95
N PRO A 130 -13.32 1.55 14.15
CA PRO A 130 -13.15 0.11 14.36
C PRO A 130 -12.67 -0.55 13.05
N LEU A 131 -11.88 -1.60 13.15
CA LEU A 131 -11.34 -2.30 11.98
C LEU A 131 -12.45 -2.84 11.07
N THR A 132 -13.52 -3.33 11.67
CA THR A 132 -14.66 -3.94 10.98
C THR A 132 -15.97 -3.54 11.66
N HIS A 133 -17.06 -3.68 10.95
CA HIS A 133 -18.41 -3.44 11.46
C HIS A 133 -19.01 -4.72 12.08
N THR A 134 -18.58 -5.89 11.63
CA THR A 134 -19.07 -7.19 12.11
C THR A 134 -17.94 -8.16 12.48
N VAL A 135 -18.29 -9.18 13.31
CA VAL A 135 -17.34 -10.25 13.67
C VAL A 135 -17.00 -11.14 12.46
N VAL A 136 -17.91 -11.28 11.51
CA VAL A 136 -17.66 -12.06 10.28
C VAL A 136 -16.56 -11.39 9.47
N GLU A 137 -16.68 -10.10 9.22
CA GLU A 137 -15.65 -9.30 8.53
C GLU A 137 -14.28 -9.38 9.23
N ALA A 138 -14.25 -9.37 10.57
CA ALA A 138 -13.01 -9.49 11.31
C ALA A 138 -12.33 -10.85 11.11
N ARG A 139 -13.11 -11.93 11.00
CA ARG A 139 -12.60 -13.28 10.71
C ARG A 139 -12.05 -13.36 9.28
N GLU A 140 -12.78 -12.82 8.31
CA GLU A 140 -12.34 -12.76 6.92
C GLU A 140 -11.01 -12.00 6.76
N LEU A 141 -10.89 -10.81 7.36
CA LEU A 141 -9.64 -10.04 7.31
C LEU A 141 -8.48 -10.77 7.97
N ARG A 142 -8.71 -11.48 9.08
CA ARG A 142 -7.67 -12.29 9.73
C ARG A 142 -7.18 -13.42 8.85
N GLU A 143 -8.03 -14.02 8.02
CA GLU A 143 -7.64 -15.11 7.12
C GLU A 143 -6.89 -14.60 5.88
N LEU A 144 -7.05 -13.32 5.55
CA LEU A 144 -6.38 -12.67 4.41
C LEU A 144 -5.03 -12.06 4.79
N SER A 145 -4.76 -11.80 6.06
CA SER A 145 -3.54 -11.16 6.56
C SER A 145 -2.53 -12.22 7.03
#